data_eb930dd6bb27d6b08d796c0ba1f130e1
#
_entry.id   eb930dd6bb27d6b08d796c0ba1f130e1
#
_cell.length_a   1.000
_cell.length_b   1.000
_cell.length_c   1.000
_cell.angle_alpha   90.00
_cell.angle_beta   90.00
_cell.angle_gamma   90.00
#
_symmetry.space_group_name_H-M   'P 1'
#
loop_
_entity.id
_entity.type
_entity.pdbx_description
1 polymer ?
#
loop_
_entity_poly.entity_id
_entity_poly.type
_entity_poly.pdbx_seq_one_letter_code
_entity_poly.pdbx_strand_id
1 'polypeptide(L)'
;MGMLRTTSKFIFLSILLSFSSCNFIANYQIVGVWKATEIFENDKILKDKTLENIILQFNDEGNYSYEGTLNYKEAGKFKVSSNSLFLTNQLKEEKELHIESLNSKKLVLLMEDSGKTRKMVFSKTFN
;
A
#
# COMPACT_ATOMS: atom_id res chain seq x y z
N MET A 1 22.83 42.35 0.08
CA MET A 1 21.70 41.83 0.88
C MET A 1 20.68 41.02 0.09
N GLY A 2 20.52 41.22 -1.21
CA GLY A 2 19.62 40.42 -2.05
C GLY A 2 20.02 38.95 -2.20
N MET A 3 21.30 38.61 -2.06
CA MET A 3 21.79 37.23 -2.20
C MET A 3 21.34 36.32 -1.06
N LEU A 4 21.21 36.82 0.19
CA LEU A 4 20.80 36.02 1.34
C LEU A 4 19.34 35.55 1.23
N ARG A 5 18.46 36.36 0.66
CA ARG A 5 17.06 35.98 0.43
C ARG A 5 16.91 34.90 -0.63
N THR A 6 17.74 34.94 -1.65
CA THR A 6 17.73 33.94 -2.73
C THR A 6 18.17 32.59 -2.22
N THR A 7 19.22 32.52 -1.40
CA THR A 7 19.74 31.30 -0.81
C THR A 7 18.71 30.63 0.10
N SER A 8 17.98 31.41 0.90
CA SER A 8 16.92 30.88 1.78
C SER A 8 15.79 30.22 0.99
N LYS A 9 15.39 30.78 -0.13
CA LYS A 9 14.35 30.19 -0.98
C LYS A 9 14.79 28.86 -1.61
N PHE A 10 16.03 28.73 -2.00
CA PHE A 10 16.57 27.50 -2.55
C PHE A 10 16.58 26.36 -1.52
N ILE A 11 16.98 26.63 -0.29
CA ILE A 11 16.99 25.65 0.78
C ILE A 11 15.57 25.14 1.08
N PHE A 12 14.58 26.03 1.11
CA PHE A 12 13.20 25.67 1.37
C PHE A 12 12.63 24.77 0.26
N LEU A 13 12.93 25.08 -1.00
CA LEU A 13 12.50 24.27 -2.15
C LEU A 13 13.10 22.86 -2.11
N SER A 14 14.38 22.74 -1.70
CA SER A 14 15.04 21.45 -1.57
C SER A 14 14.37 20.56 -0.52
N ILE A 15 13.94 21.11 0.61
CA ILE A 15 13.24 20.37 1.65
C ILE A 15 11.89 19.85 1.15
N LEU A 16 11.13 20.65 0.40
CA LEU A 16 9.85 20.25 -0.18
C LEU A 16 10.01 19.08 -1.16
N LEU A 17 11.04 19.10 -1.99
CA LEU A 17 11.34 18.02 -2.92
C LEU A 17 11.67 16.71 -2.19
N SER A 18 12.36 16.78 -1.04
CA SER A 18 12.69 15.61 -0.25
C SER A 18 11.46 14.89 0.28
N PHE A 19 10.45 15.62 0.76
CA PHE A 19 9.18 15.03 1.23
C PHE A 19 8.41 14.36 0.08
N SER A 20 8.39 14.98 -1.09
CA SER A 20 7.73 14.40 -2.27
C SER A 20 8.38 13.10 -2.72
N SER A 21 9.71 12.98 -2.61
CA SER A 21 10.44 11.78 -3.03
C SER A 21 10.14 10.57 -2.14
N CYS A 22 9.85 10.73 -0.84
CA CYS A 22 9.48 9.63 0.05
C CYS A 22 8.17 8.96 -0.39
N ASN A 23 7.15 9.75 -0.72
CA ASN A 23 5.88 9.21 -1.21
C ASN A 23 6.04 8.54 -2.58
N PHE A 24 6.87 9.10 -3.44
CA PHE A 24 7.16 8.53 -4.76
C PHE A 24 7.81 7.14 -4.63
N ILE A 25 8.78 6.98 -3.73
CA ILE A 25 9.44 5.68 -3.50
C ILE A 25 8.45 4.63 -3.00
N ALA A 26 7.56 4.98 -2.07
CA ALA A 26 6.55 4.06 -1.54
C ALA A 26 5.58 3.62 -2.63
N ASN A 27 5.09 4.53 -3.48
CA ASN A 27 4.21 4.19 -4.60
C ASN A 27 4.89 3.31 -5.64
N TYR A 28 6.19 3.49 -5.86
CA TYR A 28 6.98 2.64 -6.75
C TYR A 28 7.25 1.27 -6.15
N GLN A 29 7.58 1.23 -4.86
CA GLN A 29 7.97 -0.01 -4.16
C GLN A 29 6.82 -1.00 -4.04
N ILE A 30 5.58 -0.50 -3.96
CA ILE A 30 4.40 -1.35 -3.85
C ILE A 30 4.01 -1.99 -5.18
N VAL A 31 4.50 -1.47 -6.32
CA VAL A 31 4.20 -2.02 -7.64
C VAL A 31 4.67 -3.46 -7.74
N GLY A 32 3.80 -4.35 -8.17
CA GLY A 32 4.09 -5.77 -8.33
C GLY A 32 2.91 -6.64 -7.94
N VAL A 33 3.17 -7.94 -7.88
CA VAL A 33 2.17 -8.95 -7.53
C VAL A 33 2.50 -9.48 -6.13
N TRP A 34 1.52 -9.38 -5.24
CA TRP A 34 1.65 -9.75 -3.83
C TRP A 34 0.70 -10.88 -3.51
N LYS A 35 1.24 -11.96 -2.94
CA LYS A 35 0.46 -13.12 -2.55
C LYS A 35 0.37 -13.19 -1.03
N ALA A 36 -0.83 -13.39 -0.50
CA ALA A 36 -1.03 -13.50 0.93
C ALA A 36 -0.38 -14.77 1.48
N THR A 37 0.39 -14.62 2.54
CA THR A 37 1.04 -15.74 3.22
C THR A 37 0.47 -15.99 4.61
N GLU A 38 -0.01 -14.94 5.27
CA GLU A 38 -0.59 -15.04 6.61
C GLU A 38 -1.70 -14.01 6.78
N ILE A 39 -2.74 -14.38 7.52
CA ILE A 39 -3.79 -13.48 7.97
C ILE A 39 -3.96 -13.64 9.46
N PHE A 40 -3.98 -12.52 10.17
CA PHE A 40 -4.25 -12.47 11.61
C PHE A 40 -5.57 -11.73 11.83
N GLU A 41 -6.37 -12.23 12.77
CA GLU A 41 -7.57 -11.54 13.23
C GLU A 41 -7.48 -11.42 14.75
N ASN A 42 -7.44 -10.18 15.26
CA ASN A 42 -7.22 -9.88 16.67
C ASN A 42 -5.99 -10.63 17.23
N ASP A 43 -4.87 -10.54 16.50
CA ASP A 43 -3.57 -11.15 16.82
C ASP A 43 -3.54 -12.69 16.78
N LYS A 44 -4.60 -13.32 16.29
CA LYS A 44 -4.63 -14.77 16.11
C LYS A 44 -4.46 -15.11 14.64
N ILE A 45 -3.52 -16.00 14.33
CA ILE A 45 -3.28 -16.45 12.97
C ILE A 45 -4.46 -17.31 12.49
N LEU A 46 -4.96 -16.98 11.29
CA LEU A 46 -5.98 -17.78 10.63
C LEU A 46 -5.31 -18.80 9.71
N LYS A 47 -5.44 -20.07 10.04
CA LYS A 47 -4.91 -21.16 9.21
C LYS A 47 -6.00 -21.67 8.29
N ASP A 48 -6.09 -21.08 7.11
CA ASP A 48 -7.09 -21.49 6.11
C ASP A 48 -6.39 -21.71 4.77
N LYS A 49 -6.74 -22.79 4.10
CA LYS A 49 -6.23 -23.12 2.75
C LYS A 49 -6.61 -22.09 1.70
N THR A 50 -7.62 -21.26 1.98
CA THR A 50 -8.09 -20.22 1.06
C THR A 50 -7.09 -19.07 0.89
N LEU A 51 -6.08 -18.95 1.77
CA LEU A 51 -5.03 -17.92 1.67
C LEU A 51 -4.22 -18.00 0.38
N GLU A 52 -4.08 -19.20 -0.18
CA GLU A 52 -3.28 -19.43 -1.38
C GLU A 52 -3.83 -18.69 -2.60
N ASN A 53 -5.09 -18.29 -2.57
CA ASN A 53 -5.76 -17.64 -3.69
C ASN A 53 -5.96 -16.14 -3.50
N ILE A 54 -5.39 -15.55 -2.46
CA ILE A 54 -5.49 -14.11 -2.23
C ILE A 54 -4.29 -13.43 -2.88
N ILE A 55 -4.58 -12.65 -3.93
CA ILE A 55 -3.56 -11.95 -4.71
C ILE A 55 -3.93 -10.48 -4.81
N LEU A 56 -2.96 -9.62 -4.49
CA LEU A 56 -3.09 -8.17 -4.60
C LEU A 56 -2.03 -7.68 -5.57
N GLN A 57 -2.44 -6.98 -6.61
CA GLN A 57 -1.53 -6.51 -7.65
C GLN A 57 -1.64 -5.01 -7.83
N PHE A 58 -0.50 -4.35 -7.94
CA PHE A 58 -0.40 -2.92 -8.21
C PHE A 58 0.46 -2.71 -9.46
N ASN A 59 0.02 -1.83 -10.36
CA ASN A 59 0.82 -1.48 -11.53
C ASN A 59 1.38 -0.06 -11.42
N ASP A 60 2.23 0.32 -12.36
CA ASP A 60 2.88 1.63 -12.39
C ASP A 60 2.00 2.75 -12.91
N GLU A 61 0.79 2.43 -13.35
CA GLU A 61 -0.20 3.42 -13.81
C GLU A 61 -1.18 3.84 -12.71
N GLY A 62 -0.99 3.36 -11.48
CA GLY A 62 -1.83 3.69 -10.35
C GLY A 62 -3.08 2.83 -10.24
N ASN A 63 -3.08 1.65 -10.85
CA ASN A 63 -4.20 0.72 -10.80
C ASN A 63 -3.88 -0.47 -9.90
N TYR A 64 -4.91 -1.01 -9.24
CA TYR A 64 -4.78 -2.24 -8.46
C TYR A 64 -5.82 -3.26 -8.89
N SER A 65 -5.53 -4.52 -8.60
CA SER A 65 -6.49 -5.60 -8.65
C SER A 65 -6.35 -6.48 -7.41
N TYR A 66 -7.46 -6.99 -6.92
CA TYR A 66 -7.51 -7.87 -5.77
C TYR A 66 -8.34 -9.09 -6.14
N GLU A 67 -7.78 -10.28 -5.90
CA GLU A 67 -8.50 -11.53 -5.99
C GLU A 67 -8.53 -12.17 -4.61
N GLY A 68 -9.73 -12.42 -4.12
CA GLY A 68 -9.94 -12.99 -2.81
C GLY A 68 -10.54 -14.39 -2.87
N THR A 69 -11.09 -14.83 -1.74
CA THR A 69 -11.75 -16.13 -1.64
C THR A 69 -13.07 -16.13 -2.40
N LEU A 70 -13.54 -17.32 -2.80
CA LEU A 70 -14.83 -17.51 -3.49
C LEU A 70 -14.95 -16.72 -4.79
N ASN A 71 -13.84 -16.61 -5.53
CA ASN A 71 -13.78 -15.87 -6.80
C ASN A 71 -14.12 -14.39 -6.70
N TYR A 72 -13.98 -13.80 -5.50
CA TYR A 72 -14.16 -12.36 -5.33
C TYR A 72 -13.05 -11.60 -6.07
N LYS A 73 -13.45 -10.62 -6.87
CA LYS A 73 -12.51 -9.78 -7.64
C LYS A 73 -12.88 -8.32 -7.48
N GLU A 74 -11.86 -7.50 -7.28
CA GLU A 74 -12.00 -6.06 -7.17
C GLU A 74 -10.87 -5.40 -7.95
N ALA A 75 -11.15 -4.26 -8.58
CA ALA A 75 -10.14 -3.50 -9.31
C ALA A 75 -10.45 -2.01 -9.19
N GLY A 76 -9.43 -1.17 -9.36
CA GLY A 76 -9.60 0.27 -9.29
C GLY A 76 -8.27 0.99 -9.25
N LYS A 77 -8.26 2.11 -8.54
CA LYS A 77 -7.11 3.00 -8.41
C LYS A 77 -6.53 2.92 -7.01
N PHE A 78 -5.21 3.10 -6.91
CA PHE A 78 -4.55 3.15 -5.62
C PHE A 78 -3.65 4.36 -5.50
N LYS A 79 -3.38 4.73 -4.26
CA LYS A 79 -2.43 5.78 -3.91
C LYS A 79 -1.83 5.45 -2.55
N VAL A 80 -0.52 5.60 -2.42
CA VAL A 80 0.16 5.51 -1.14
C VAL A 80 0.51 6.93 -0.69
N SER A 81 0.12 7.28 0.52
CA SER A 81 0.48 8.55 1.14
C SER A 81 0.83 8.29 2.59
N SER A 82 2.03 8.67 2.99
CA SER A 82 2.56 8.37 4.32
C SER A 82 2.52 6.85 4.58
N ASN A 83 1.88 6.40 5.65
CA ASN A 83 1.72 4.97 5.97
C ASN A 83 0.34 4.44 5.61
N SER A 84 -0.36 5.11 4.69
CA SER A 84 -1.71 4.72 4.29
C SER A 84 -1.76 4.32 2.83
N LEU A 85 -2.47 3.25 2.56
CA LEU A 85 -2.81 2.79 1.22
C LEU A 85 -4.29 3.09 0.99
N PHE A 86 -4.58 3.92 -0.01
CA PHE A 86 -5.93 4.28 -0.39
C PHE A 86 -6.31 3.51 -1.65
N LEU A 87 -7.42 2.79 -1.58
CA LEU A 87 -7.98 2.01 -2.69
C LEU A 87 -9.35 2.57 -3.04
N THR A 88 -9.56 2.85 -4.33
CA THR A 88 -10.86 3.28 -4.85
C THR A 88 -11.29 2.26 -5.89
N ASN A 89 -12.35 1.50 -5.62
CA ASN A 89 -12.77 0.43 -6.51
C ASN A 89 -13.60 0.95 -7.70
N GLN A 90 -14.05 0.04 -8.56
CA GLN A 90 -14.83 0.38 -9.75
C GLN A 90 -16.20 0.98 -9.44
N LEU A 91 -16.72 0.79 -8.22
CA LEU A 91 -17.97 1.40 -7.73
C LEU A 91 -17.71 2.74 -7.03
N LYS A 92 -16.47 3.24 -7.08
CA LYS A 92 -16.01 4.48 -6.44
C LYS A 92 -16.10 4.45 -4.91
N GLU A 93 -16.09 3.26 -4.34
CA GLU A 93 -15.97 3.10 -2.88
C GLU A 93 -14.50 3.22 -2.50
N GLU A 94 -14.21 4.05 -1.49
CA GLU A 94 -12.85 4.30 -1.02
C GLU A 94 -12.57 3.54 0.27
N LYS A 95 -11.39 2.95 0.35
CA LYS A 95 -10.92 2.19 1.51
C LYS A 95 -9.52 2.64 1.87
N GLU A 96 -9.28 2.86 3.15
CA GLU A 96 -7.95 3.20 3.67
C GLU A 96 -7.41 2.03 4.47
N LEU A 97 -6.20 1.58 4.13
CA LEU A 97 -5.48 0.53 4.84
C LEU A 97 -4.19 1.12 5.40
N HIS A 98 -3.82 0.70 6.60
CA HIS A 98 -2.56 1.12 7.19
C HIS A 98 -1.44 0.19 6.74
N ILE A 99 -0.33 0.77 6.26
CA ILE A 99 0.87 0.02 5.89
C ILE A 99 1.75 -0.10 7.12
N GLU A 100 1.78 -1.29 7.72
CA GLU A 100 2.66 -1.55 8.86
C GLU A 100 4.11 -1.75 8.40
N SER A 101 4.29 -2.40 7.24
CA SER A 101 5.62 -2.67 6.69
C SER A 101 5.54 -2.80 5.17
N LEU A 102 6.53 -2.23 4.49
CA LEU A 102 6.67 -2.35 3.05
C LEU A 102 8.15 -2.37 2.69
N ASN A 103 8.58 -3.43 2.03
CA ASN A 103 9.92 -3.51 1.44
C ASN A 103 9.82 -4.26 0.10
N SER A 104 10.95 -4.58 -0.52
CA SER A 104 10.96 -5.21 -1.84
C SER A 104 10.38 -6.64 -1.86
N LYS A 105 10.19 -7.25 -0.70
CA LYS A 105 9.77 -8.66 -0.60
C LYS A 105 8.49 -8.86 0.21
N LYS A 106 8.16 -7.93 1.11
CA LYS A 106 7.10 -8.10 2.09
C LYS A 106 6.23 -6.86 2.21
N LEU A 107 4.93 -7.06 2.29
CA LEU A 107 3.95 -6.01 2.53
C LEU A 107 3.03 -6.48 3.65
N VAL A 108 2.87 -5.65 4.69
CA VAL A 108 1.97 -5.95 5.80
C VAL A 108 0.93 -4.83 5.89
N LEU A 109 -0.33 -5.21 5.76
CA LEU A 109 -1.46 -4.29 5.81
C LEU A 109 -2.32 -4.56 7.03
N LEU A 110 -2.76 -3.48 7.67
CA LEU A 110 -3.70 -3.51 8.77
C LEU A 110 -5.03 -2.92 8.33
N MET A 111 -6.11 -3.57 8.70
CA MET A 111 -7.47 -3.12 8.42
C MET A 111 -8.32 -3.27 9.67
N GLU A 112 -9.08 -2.23 10.02
CA GLU A 112 -10.07 -2.31 11.08
C GLU A 112 -11.46 -2.42 10.44
N ASP A 113 -12.22 -3.44 10.83
CA ASP A 113 -13.56 -3.69 10.34
C ASP A 113 -14.44 -4.19 11.48
N SER A 114 -15.50 -3.43 11.80
CA SER A 114 -16.51 -3.81 12.79
C SER A 114 -15.92 -4.19 14.16
N GLY A 115 -14.92 -3.41 14.62
CA GLY A 115 -14.27 -3.63 15.90
C GLY A 115 -13.23 -4.75 15.90
N LYS A 116 -12.94 -5.34 14.74
CA LYS A 116 -11.90 -6.36 14.57
C LYS A 116 -10.71 -5.79 13.82
N THR A 117 -9.52 -6.09 14.31
CA THR A 117 -8.28 -5.74 13.63
C THR A 117 -7.81 -6.93 12.80
N ARG A 118 -7.67 -6.73 11.51
CA ARG A 118 -7.17 -7.75 10.59
C ARG A 118 -5.81 -7.33 10.04
N LYS A 119 -4.84 -8.21 10.14
CA LYS A 119 -3.50 -8.01 9.62
C LYS A 119 -3.25 -9.03 8.53
N MET A 120 -2.85 -8.55 7.36
CA MET A 120 -2.53 -9.41 6.22
C MET A 120 -1.07 -9.26 5.85
N VAL A 121 -0.37 -10.38 5.77
CA VAL A 121 1.03 -10.43 5.36
C VAL A 121 1.10 -10.97 3.94
N PHE A 122 1.74 -10.19 3.06
CA PHE A 122 1.92 -10.55 1.66
C PHE A 122 3.39 -10.71 1.34
N SER A 123 3.69 -11.63 0.46
CA SER A 123 5.02 -11.83 -0.12
C SER A 123 4.97 -11.44 -1.60
N LYS A 124 6.00 -10.73 -2.06
CA LYS A 124 6.09 -10.34 -3.46
C LYS A 124 6.45 -11.56 -4.30
N THR A 125 5.71 -11.78 -5.38
CA THR A 125 6.03 -12.86 -6.31
C THR A 125 6.98 -12.33 -7.38
N PHE A 126 7.99 -13.13 -7.71
CA PHE A 126 8.94 -12.84 -8.77
C PHE A 126 8.75 -13.87 -9.87
N ASN A 127 8.52 -13.39 -11.08
CA ASN A 127 8.42 -14.25 -12.26
C ASN A 127 9.75 -14.24 -13.01
#